data_f534f59cb86cada1d0b6caca68921d9f
#
_entry.id   f534f59cb86cada1d0b6caca68921d9f
#
_cell.length_a   1.000
_cell.length_b   1.000
_cell.length_c   1.000
_cell.angle_alpha   90.00
_cell.angle_beta   90.00
_cell.angle_gamma   90.00
#
_symmetry.space_group_name_H-M   'P 1'
#
loop_
_entity.id
_entity.type
_entity.pdbx_description
1 polymer ?
#
loop_
_entity_poly.entity_id
_entity_poly.type
_entity_poly.pdbx_seq_one_letter_code
_entity_poly.pdbx_strand_id
1 'polypeptide(L)'
;GELPLQSQARLLRILQEKKVLPVGGTQEISVNFRLICATHRHLPTLVKRGEFREDLFFRLNVFPIHLPPLREREAEMHSIIASVWESIESENADYRLNRDLNQDEISALKNYPWPGNIRQLRNILERYHLLQSYNVSLPSLLAEESAIYSINLPDRKKREKAPEYHILEKTLYECGNNKSKKKKKLGISRGSLYY
;
A
#
# COMPACT_ATOMS: atom_id res chain seq x y z
N GLY A 1 9.89 8.51 2.20
CA GLY A 1 9.29 9.09 3.40
C GLY A 1 9.91 8.59 4.71
N GLU A 2 10.76 7.57 4.64
CA GLU A 2 11.43 6.96 5.81
C GLU A 2 12.85 7.50 6.06
N LEU A 3 13.40 8.26 5.12
CA LEU A 3 14.77 8.78 5.21
C LEU A 3 14.88 9.85 6.31
N PRO A 4 15.91 9.80 7.18
CA PRO A 4 16.21 10.89 8.11
C PRO A 4 16.53 12.20 7.38
N LEU A 5 16.25 13.35 7.98
CA LEU A 5 16.45 14.68 7.37
C LEU A 5 17.88 14.91 6.83
N GLN A 6 18.90 14.38 7.53
CA GLN A 6 20.29 14.46 7.04
C GLN A 6 20.50 13.68 5.74
N SER A 7 19.88 12.50 5.61
CA SER A 7 19.95 11.69 4.38
C SER A 7 19.16 12.33 3.24
N GLN A 8 18.04 13.00 3.55
CA GLN A 8 17.29 13.78 2.58
C GLN A 8 18.13 14.91 1.98
N ALA A 9 18.90 15.64 2.80
CA ALA A 9 19.80 16.69 2.34
C ALA A 9 20.91 16.14 1.42
N ARG A 10 21.49 14.99 1.77
CA ARG A 10 22.50 14.33 0.95
C ARG A 10 21.91 13.86 -0.39
N LEU A 11 20.72 13.28 -0.38
CA LEU A 11 20.03 12.87 -1.60
C LEU A 11 19.76 14.07 -2.52
N LEU A 12 19.28 15.18 -1.96
CA LEU A 12 19.03 16.39 -2.73
C LEU A 12 20.30 16.88 -3.44
N ARG A 13 21.43 16.91 -2.72
CA ARG A 13 22.72 17.30 -3.28
C ARG A 13 23.13 16.40 -4.46
N ILE A 14 22.99 15.07 -4.32
CA ILE A 14 23.29 14.12 -5.41
C ILE A 14 22.39 14.38 -6.63
N LEU A 15 21.11 14.66 -6.40
CA LEU A 15 20.17 14.95 -7.48
C LEU A 15 20.48 16.25 -8.24
N GLN A 16 21.05 17.23 -7.54
CA GLN A 16 21.42 18.52 -8.10
C GLN A 16 22.76 18.48 -8.81
N GLU A 17 23.79 17.96 -8.14
CA GLU A 17 25.18 18.01 -8.60
C GLU A 17 25.55 16.84 -9.51
N LYS A 18 24.78 15.76 -9.51
CA LYS A 18 25.08 14.52 -10.25
C LYS A 18 26.45 13.94 -9.88
N LYS A 19 26.86 14.11 -8.63
CA LYS A 19 28.14 13.64 -8.09
C LYS A 19 27.91 12.88 -6.80
N VAL A 20 28.71 11.86 -6.57
CA VAL A 20 28.73 11.08 -5.33
C VAL A 20 30.17 10.94 -4.83
N LEU A 21 30.31 10.97 -3.52
CA LEU A 21 31.56 10.61 -2.86
C LEU A 21 31.47 9.15 -2.42
N PRO A 22 32.26 8.23 -2.98
CA PRO A 22 32.26 6.82 -2.55
C PRO A 22 32.66 6.67 -1.09
N VAL A 23 32.17 5.61 -0.44
CA VAL A 23 32.55 5.29 0.94
C VAL A 23 34.04 5.00 0.98
N GLY A 24 34.79 5.75 1.83
CA GLY A 24 36.25 5.66 1.92
C GLY A 24 37.03 6.38 0.80
N GLY A 25 36.34 6.96 -0.17
CA GLY A 25 36.93 7.74 -1.24
C GLY A 25 37.11 9.21 -0.86
N THR A 26 38.10 9.86 -1.48
CA THR A 26 38.36 11.31 -1.32
C THR A 26 38.00 12.14 -2.55
N GLN A 27 37.64 11.48 -3.67
CA GLN A 27 37.27 12.14 -4.92
C GLN A 27 35.80 11.93 -5.26
N GLU A 28 35.16 13.02 -5.69
CA GLU A 28 33.79 12.97 -6.20
C GLU A 28 33.77 12.35 -7.60
N ILE A 29 32.81 11.44 -7.81
CA ILE A 29 32.57 10.76 -9.09
C ILE A 29 31.27 11.28 -9.69
N SER A 30 31.31 11.69 -10.95
CA SER A 30 30.09 12.03 -11.70
C SER A 30 29.26 10.79 -11.98
N VAL A 31 27.95 10.88 -11.72
CA VAL A 31 27.01 9.77 -11.92
C VAL A 31 25.87 10.19 -12.85
N ASN A 32 25.52 9.32 -13.78
CA ASN A 32 24.32 9.45 -14.58
C ASN A 32 23.34 8.34 -14.20
N PHE A 33 22.18 8.70 -13.69
CA PHE A 33 21.16 7.74 -13.22
C PHE A 33 19.75 8.25 -13.45
N ARG A 34 18.82 7.32 -13.57
CA ARG A 34 17.38 7.56 -13.47
C ARG A 34 16.92 7.22 -12.07
N LEU A 35 16.25 8.16 -11.42
CA LEU A 35 15.68 7.96 -10.09
C LEU A 35 14.24 7.50 -10.18
N ILE A 36 13.91 6.42 -9.47
CA ILE A 36 12.55 5.95 -9.24
C ILE A 36 12.38 5.81 -7.73
N CYS A 37 11.36 6.48 -7.18
CA CYS A 37 11.07 6.46 -5.76
C CYS A 37 9.69 5.85 -5.52
N ALA A 38 9.55 5.10 -4.42
CA ALA A 38 8.26 4.61 -3.95
C ALA A 38 8.12 4.90 -2.46
N THR A 39 6.92 5.27 -2.03
CA THR A 39 6.58 5.45 -0.63
C THR A 39 5.08 5.22 -0.42
N HIS A 40 4.71 4.70 0.74
CA HIS A 40 3.32 4.62 1.18
C HIS A 40 2.92 5.84 2.03
N ARG A 41 3.88 6.70 2.38
CA ARG A 41 3.64 7.90 3.18
C ARG A 41 3.13 9.05 2.34
N HIS A 42 2.21 9.82 2.89
CA HIS A 42 1.73 11.05 2.28
C HIS A 42 2.75 12.18 2.47
N LEU A 43 3.66 12.34 1.52
CA LEU A 43 4.78 13.28 1.59
C LEU A 43 4.35 14.75 1.88
N PRO A 44 3.27 15.28 1.29
CA PRO A 44 2.82 16.66 1.62
C PRO A 44 2.53 16.85 3.11
N THR A 45 2.01 15.84 3.80
CA THR A 45 1.79 15.92 5.25
C THR A 45 3.11 15.91 6.02
N LEU A 46 4.09 15.13 5.59
CA LEU A 46 5.42 15.11 6.22
C LEU A 46 6.17 16.43 6.02
N VAL A 47 6.02 17.09 4.86
CA VAL A 47 6.56 18.43 4.61
C VAL A 47 5.95 19.43 5.59
N LYS A 48 4.61 19.45 5.73
CA LYS A 48 3.91 20.34 6.70
C LYS A 48 4.35 20.12 8.15
N ARG A 49 4.80 18.91 8.50
CA ARG A 49 5.31 18.56 9.85
C ARG A 49 6.81 18.79 10.02
N GLY A 50 7.52 19.20 8.97
CA GLY A 50 8.98 19.34 8.98
C GLY A 50 9.74 17.99 9.02
N GLU A 51 9.05 16.86 8.81
CA GLU A 51 9.63 15.51 8.76
C GLU A 51 10.20 15.18 7.38
N PHE A 52 9.83 15.94 6.35
CA PHE A 52 10.34 15.83 4.99
C PHE A 52 10.67 17.21 4.43
N ARG A 53 11.80 17.34 3.77
CA ARG A 53 12.25 18.61 3.19
C ARG A 53 11.40 18.98 1.98
N GLU A 54 10.95 20.22 1.94
CA GLU A 54 10.13 20.74 0.84
C GLU A 54 10.89 20.78 -0.49
N ASP A 55 12.15 21.18 -0.46
CA ASP A 55 13.01 21.24 -1.63
C ASP A 55 13.22 19.85 -2.28
N LEU A 56 13.41 18.83 -1.47
CA LEU A 56 13.51 17.45 -1.94
C LEU A 56 12.16 16.96 -2.49
N PHE A 57 11.05 17.29 -1.82
CA PHE A 57 9.72 16.91 -2.30
C PHE A 57 9.47 17.42 -3.73
N PHE A 58 9.70 18.69 -4.01
CA PHE A 58 9.52 19.24 -5.36
C PHE A 58 10.47 18.64 -6.38
N ARG A 59 11.68 18.24 -5.97
CA ARG A 59 12.65 17.60 -6.86
C ARG A 59 12.25 16.16 -7.23
N LEU A 60 11.56 15.44 -6.32
CA LEU A 60 11.09 14.06 -6.53
C LEU A 60 9.72 14.01 -7.22
N ASN A 61 8.82 14.92 -6.88
CA ASN A 61 7.42 14.90 -7.32
C ASN A 61 7.21 15.49 -8.71
N VAL A 62 8.09 15.15 -9.66
CA VAL A 62 8.00 15.61 -11.06
C VAL A 62 6.96 14.81 -11.84
N PHE A 63 6.91 13.50 -11.63
CA PHE A 63 5.97 12.60 -12.31
C PHE A 63 5.40 11.59 -11.29
N PRO A 64 4.38 11.98 -10.54
CA PRO A 64 3.77 11.09 -9.56
C PRO A 64 2.92 10.01 -10.24
N ILE A 65 3.10 8.76 -9.81
CA ILE A 65 2.27 7.62 -10.20
C ILE A 65 1.55 7.13 -8.96
N HIS A 66 0.22 7.15 -8.99
CA HIS A 66 -0.59 6.56 -7.94
C HIS A 66 -0.89 5.10 -8.26
N LEU A 67 -0.52 4.20 -7.35
CA LEU A 67 -0.85 2.78 -7.44
C LEU A 67 -2.07 2.49 -6.57
N PRO A 68 -3.23 2.19 -7.17
CA PRO A 68 -4.42 1.86 -6.39
C PRO A 68 -4.23 0.53 -5.64
N PRO A 69 -4.82 0.37 -4.45
CA PRO A 69 -4.80 -0.90 -3.74
C PRO A 69 -5.58 -1.98 -4.50
N LEU A 70 -5.27 -3.25 -4.21
CA LEU A 70 -5.82 -4.39 -4.95
C LEU A 70 -7.37 -4.41 -4.96
N ARG A 71 -8.02 -4.02 -3.87
CA ARG A 71 -9.49 -3.92 -3.76
C ARG A 71 -10.14 -2.91 -4.72
N GLU A 72 -9.36 -1.98 -5.27
CA GLU A 72 -9.83 -0.97 -6.25
C GLU A 72 -9.55 -1.39 -7.69
N ARG A 73 -8.90 -2.54 -7.89
CA ARG A 73 -8.50 -3.09 -9.19
C ARG A 73 -9.36 -4.29 -9.60
N GLU A 74 -10.67 -4.20 -9.41
CA GLU A 74 -11.62 -5.32 -9.64
C GLU A 74 -11.57 -5.87 -11.08
N ALA A 75 -11.47 -4.97 -12.06
CA ALA A 75 -11.39 -5.37 -13.48
C ALA A 75 -10.13 -6.19 -13.82
N GLU A 76 -9.03 -5.92 -13.10
CA GLU A 76 -7.74 -6.58 -13.32
C GLU A 76 -7.54 -7.80 -12.41
N MET A 77 -8.44 -8.02 -11.47
CA MET A 77 -8.25 -9.03 -10.41
C MET A 77 -8.02 -10.43 -10.96
N HIS A 78 -8.72 -10.80 -12.03
CA HIS A 78 -8.56 -12.10 -12.67
C HIS A 78 -7.15 -12.31 -13.21
N SER A 79 -6.62 -11.34 -13.96
CA SER A 79 -5.28 -11.40 -14.54
C SER A 79 -4.19 -11.36 -13.47
N ILE A 80 -4.41 -10.60 -12.39
CA ILE A 80 -3.48 -10.55 -11.25
C ILE A 80 -3.42 -11.91 -10.54
N ILE A 81 -4.57 -12.54 -10.26
CA ILE A 81 -4.63 -13.87 -9.65
C ILE A 81 -3.90 -14.88 -10.53
N ALA A 82 -4.20 -14.90 -11.85
CA ALA A 82 -3.57 -15.82 -12.79
C ALA A 82 -2.05 -15.63 -12.83
N SER A 83 -1.57 -14.40 -12.94
CA SER A 83 -0.14 -14.11 -12.97
C SER A 83 0.59 -14.49 -11.68
N VAL A 84 -0.03 -14.26 -10.52
CA VAL A 84 0.54 -14.65 -9.22
C VAL A 84 0.57 -16.17 -9.09
N TRP A 85 -0.49 -16.87 -9.52
CA TRP A 85 -0.56 -18.33 -9.50
C TRP A 85 0.51 -18.97 -10.39
N GLU A 86 0.64 -18.50 -11.63
CA GLU A 86 1.67 -18.96 -12.58
C GLU A 86 3.09 -18.76 -12.03
N SER A 87 3.35 -17.62 -11.37
CA SER A 87 4.64 -17.38 -10.71
C SER A 87 4.92 -18.39 -9.61
N ILE A 88 3.92 -18.71 -8.77
CA ILE A 88 4.05 -19.69 -7.68
C ILE A 88 4.33 -21.09 -8.25
N GLU A 89 3.60 -21.50 -9.28
CA GLU A 89 3.81 -22.80 -9.94
C GLU A 89 5.19 -22.91 -10.59
N SER A 90 5.68 -21.84 -11.21
CA SER A 90 7.00 -21.82 -11.83
C SER A 90 8.14 -21.91 -10.81
N GLU A 91 7.97 -21.28 -9.65
CA GLU A 91 8.95 -21.28 -8.56
C GLU A 91 8.98 -22.64 -7.81
N ASN A 92 7.87 -23.37 -7.80
CA ASN A 92 7.69 -24.64 -7.12
C ASN A 92 7.54 -25.83 -8.10
N ALA A 93 8.29 -25.83 -9.18
CA ALA A 93 8.17 -26.81 -10.27
C ALA A 93 8.28 -28.28 -9.81
N ASP A 94 9.01 -28.54 -8.74
CA ASP A 94 9.19 -29.89 -8.16
C ASP A 94 7.95 -30.38 -7.38
N TYR A 95 7.05 -29.48 -7.00
CA TYR A 95 5.82 -29.76 -6.24
C TYR A 95 4.56 -29.40 -7.05
N ARG A 96 4.65 -29.43 -8.39
CA ARG A 96 3.50 -29.14 -9.24
C ARG A 96 2.35 -30.08 -8.94
N LEU A 97 1.37 -29.56 -8.25
CA LEU A 97 0.03 -30.12 -8.25
C LEU A 97 -0.66 -29.54 -9.48
N ASN A 98 -0.84 -30.37 -10.52
CA ASN A 98 -1.46 -30.00 -11.81
C ASN A 98 -2.96 -29.64 -11.65
N ARG A 99 -3.26 -28.62 -10.84
CA ARG A 99 -4.62 -28.19 -10.61
C ARG A 99 -4.70 -26.68 -10.66
N ASP A 100 -5.36 -26.19 -11.69
CA ASP A 100 -5.77 -24.80 -11.79
C ASP A 100 -6.80 -24.41 -10.72
N LEU A 101 -6.85 -23.12 -10.41
CA LEU A 101 -7.91 -22.55 -9.56
C LEU A 101 -9.26 -22.68 -10.25
N ASN A 102 -10.24 -23.24 -9.56
CA ASN A 102 -11.60 -23.33 -10.09
C ASN A 102 -12.36 -22.00 -9.97
N GLN A 103 -13.54 -21.90 -10.60
CA GLN A 103 -14.35 -20.67 -10.64
C GLN A 103 -14.81 -20.19 -9.25
N ASP A 104 -15.10 -21.11 -8.35
CA ASP A 104 -15.52 -20.77 -6.98
C ASP A 104 -14.35 -20.21 -6.17
N GLU A 105 -13.16 -20.76 -6.35
CA GLU A 105 -11.93 -20.28 -5.73
C GLU A 105 -11.55 -18.88 -6.26
N ILE A 106 -11.63 -18.67 -7.56
CA ILE A 106 -11.41 -17.36 -8.19
C ILE A 106 -12.43 -16.33 -7.67
N SER A 107 -13.69 -16.74 -7.54
CA SER A 107 -14.76 -15.88 -7.01
C SER A 107 -14.53 -15.52 -5.55
N ALA A 108 -14.08 -16.45 -4.73
CA ALA A 108 -13.72 -16.21 -3.33
C ALA A 108 -12.56 -15.21 -3.22
N LEU A 109 -11.53 -15.36 -4.05
CA LEU A 109 -10.39 -14.44 -4.11
C LEU A 109 -10.80 -13.02 -4.54
N LYS A 110 -11.71 -12.90 -5.52
CA LYS A 110 -12.22 -11.59 -5.98
C LYS A 110 -13.01 -10.85 -4.90
N ASN A 111 -13.77 -11.57 -4.09
CA ASN A 111 -14.59 -10.98 -3.05
C ASN A 111 -13.85 -10.63 -1.77
N TYR A 112 -12.59 -11.06 -1.61
CA TYR A 112 -11.80 -10.77 -0.44
C TYR A 112 -11.24 -9.33 -0.46
N PRO A 113 -11.20 -8.58 0.65
CA PRO A 113 -10.85 -7.15 0.67
C PRO A 113 -9.36 -6.84 0.54
N TRP A 114 -8.48 -7.81 0.64
CA TRP A 114 -7.03 -7.72 0.47
C TRP A 114 -6.35 -6.55 1.19
N PRO A 115 -6.43 -6.44 2.54
CA PRO A 115 -5.77 -5.35 3.28
C PRO A 115 -4.24 -5.33 3.07
N GLY A 116 -3.61 -6.49 2.88
CA GLY A 116 -2.19 -6.65 2.56
C GLY A 116 -1.87 -6.65 1.07
N ASN A 117 -2.86 -6.30 0.21
CA ASN A 117 -2.71 -6.21 -1.24
C ASN A 117 -2.12 -7.48 -1.88
N ILE A 118 -1.31 -7.32 -2.95
CA ILE A 118 -0.71 -8.43 -3.72
C ILE A 118 0.18 -9.31 -2.84
N ARG A 119 0.86 -8.75 -1.83
CA ARG A 119 1.69 -9.54 -0.92
C ARG A 119 0.86 -10.54 -0.12
N GLN A 120 -0.30 -10.13 0.37
CA GLN A 120 -1.22 -11.03 1.08
C GLN A 120 -1.82 -12.07 0.13
N LEU A 121 -2.25 -11.64 -1.07
CA LEU A 121 -2.74 -12.55 -2.10
C LEU A 121 -1.72 -13.65 -2.40
N ARG A 122 -0.45 -13.27 -2.65
CA ARG A 122 0.62 -14.22 -2.91
C ARG A 122 0.82 -15.20 -1.75
N ASN A 123 0.93 -14.70 -0.51
CA ASN A 123 1.15 -15.55 0.66
C ASN A 123 0.01 -16.58 0.85
N ILE A 124 -1.24 -16.17 0.61
CA ILE A 124 -2.40 -17.08 0.71
C ILE A 124 -2.36 -18.12 -0.40
N LEU A 125 -2.05 -17.72 -1.63
CA LEU A 125 -1.96 -18.64 -2.75
C LEU A 125 -0.78 -19.62 -2.61
N GLU A 126 0.38 -19.18 -2.12
CA GLU A 126 1.51 -20.05 -1.79
C GLU A 126 1.12 -21.07 -0.72
N ARG A 127 0.48 -20.62 0.36
CA ARG A 127 0.00 -21.49 1.42
C ARG A 127 -1.04 -22.49 0.91
N TYR A 128 -1.96 -22.04 0.06
CA TYR A 128 -2.94 -22.89 -0.59
C TYR A 128 -2.26 -23.94 -1.48
N HIS A 129 -1.30 -23.53 -2.31
CA HIS A 129 -0.53 -24.43 -3.17
C HIS A 129 0.16 -25.56 -2.37
N LEU A 130 0.80 -25.23 -1.26
CA LEU A 130 1.47 -26.20 -0.39
C LEU A 130 0.49 -27.14 0.34
N LEU A 131 -0.70 -26.66 0.69
CA LEU A 131 -1.70 -27.40 1.47
C LEU A 131 -2.72 -28.16 0.64
N GLN A 132 -2.70 -28.07 -0.69
CA GLN A 132 -3.64 -28.78 -1.57
C GLN A 132 -3.64 -30.31 -1.35
N SER A 133 -2.49 -30.91 -1.07
CA SER A 133 -2.36 -32.32 -0.76
C SER A 133 -3.07 -32.75 0.54
N TYR A 134 -3.38 -31.79 1.41
CA TYR A 134 -4.04 -32.02 2.71
C TYR A 134 -5.54 -31.72 2.68
N ASN A 135 -6.15 -31.60 1.48
CA ASN A 135 -7.57 -31.27 1.29
C ASN A 135 -8.03 -29.96 1.98
N VAL A 136 -7.13 -29.01 2.15
CA VAL A 136 -7.45 -27.67 2.65
C VAL A 136 -8.15 -26.86 1.56
N SER A 137 -9.29 -26.27 1.86
CA SER A 137 -10.02 -25.43 0.90
C SER A 137 -9.55 -23.99 0.96
N LEU A 138 -9.50 -23.32 -0.19
CA LEU A 138 -9.14 -21.89 -0.25
C LEU A 138 -10.11 -21.00 0.57
N PRO A 139 -11.43 -21.22 0.56
CA PRO A 139 -12.35 -20.47 1.43
C PRO A 139 -12.04 -20.61 2.92
N SER A 140 -11.59 -21.79 3.39
CA SER A 140 -11.21 -21.93 4.80
C SER A 140 -9.97 -21.12 5.16
N LEU A 141 -8.97 -21.07 4.29
CA LEU A 141 -7.78 -20.22 4.49
C LEU A 141 -8.14 -18.74 4.51
N LEU A 142 -9.03 -18.30 3.63
CA LEU A 142 -9.52 -16.92 3.62
C LEU A 142 -10.33 -16.57 4.87
N ALA A 143 -11.09 -17.52 5.42
CA ALA A 143 -11.83 -17.32 6.66
C ALA A 143 -10.91 -17.19 7.87
N GLU A 144 -9.86 -18.02 7.97
CA GLU A 144 -8.83 -17.90 9.00
C GLU A 144 -8.11 -16.55 8.91
N GLU A 145 -7.71 -16.16 7.72
CA GLU A 145 -7.07 -14.87 7.47
C GLU A 145 -8.00 -13.71 7.86
N SER A 146 -9.29 -13.79 7.53
CA SER A 146 -10.30 -12.80 7.94
C SER A 146 -10.43 -12.71 9.45
N ALA A 147 -10.34 -13.81 10.17
CA ALA A 147 -10.41 -13.82 11.63
C ALA A 147 -9.21 -13.08 12.25
N ILE A 148 -8.03 -13.22 11.67
CA ILE A 148 -6.82 -12.51 12.10
C ILE A 148 -6.97 -11.00 11.87
N TYR A 149 -7.51 -10.58 10.73
CA TYR A 149 -7.64 -9.16 10.36
C TYR A 149 -8.95 -8.52 10.84
N SER A 150 -10.01 -9.28 11.12
CA SER A 150 -11.30 -8.74 11.59
C SER A 150 -11.22 -8.09 12.98
N ILE A 151 -10.21 -8.44 13.76
CA ILE A 151 -9.89 -7.76 15.01
C ILE A 151 -9.46 -6.30 14.78
N ASN A 152 -8.98 -5.94 13.58
CA ASN A 152 -8.39 -4.65 13.24
C ASN A 152 -9.02 -3.92 12.04
N LEU A 153 -9.98 -4.52 11.31
CA LEU A 153 -10.62 -3.86 10.16
C LEU A 153 -11.84 -3.08 10.63
N PRO A 154 -11.89 -1.76 10.39
CA PRO A 154 -13.14 -1.02 10.54
C PRO A 154 -14.18 -1.55 9.55
N ASP A 155 -15.37 -1.82 10.06
CA ASP A 155 -16.51 -2.39 9.36
C ASP A 155 -16.72 -1.73 7.98
N ARG A 156 -16.73 -2.53 6.90
CA ARG A 156 -16.86 -2.07 5.50
C ARG A 156 -18.12 -1.22 5.30
N LYS A 157 -19.21 -1.53 6.01
CA LYS A 157 -20.48 -0.77 6.00
C LYS A 157 -20.34 0.63 6.60
N LYS A 158 -19.30 0.90 7.43
CA LYS A 158 -19.02 2.23 7.96
C LYS A 158 -18.14 3.08 7.03
N ARG A 159 -17.41 2.46 6.08
CA ARG A 159 -16.60 3.19 5.10
C ARG A 159 -17.42 3.81 3.98
N GLU A 160 -18.54 3.19 3.57
CA GLU A 160 -19.46 3.77 2.58
C GLU A 160 -20.15 5.06 3.07
N LYS A 161 -20.09 5.34 4.38
CA LYS A 161 -20.62 6.55 5.01
C LYS A 161 -19.53 7.54 5.46
N ALA A 162 -18.26 7.25 5.22
CA ALA A 162 -17.20 8.22 5.51
C ALA A 162 -17.29 9.37 4.49
N PRO A 163 -17.39 10.62 4.91
CA PRO A 163 -17.40 11.75 3.98
C PRO A 163 -16.11 11.76 3.17
N GLU A 164 -16.21 12.08 1.88
CA GLU A 164 -15.07 12.19 0.98
C GLU A 164 -14.00 13.12 1.58
N TYR A 165 -12.74 12.79 1.38
CA TYR A 165 -11.60 13.43 2.05
C TYR A 165 -11.62 14.97 1.91
N HIS A 166 -12.02 15.48 0.75
CA HIS A 166 -12.15 16.93 0.51
C HIS A 166 -13.25 17.60 1.35
N ILE A 167 -14.34 16.88 1.69
CA ILE A 167 -15.40 17.38 2.58
C ILE A 167 -14.88 17.43 4.01
N LEU A 168 -14.09 16.43 4.42
CA LEU A 168 -13.41 16.42 5.71
C LEU A 168 -12.45 17.59 5.84
N GLU A 169 -11.61 17.81 4.84
CA GLU A 169 -10.60 18.88 4.85
C GLU A 169 -11.26 20.29 4.90
N LYS A 170 -12.29 20.52 4.08
CA LYS A 170 -13.08 21.76 4.08
C LYS A 170 -13.75 22.00 5.43
N THR A 171 -14.37 20.98 6.01
CA THR A 171 -15.05 21.11 7.32
C THR A 171 -14.05 21.27 8.48
N LEU A 172 -12.85 20.67 8.37
CA LEU A 172 -11.76 20.88 9.32
C LEU A 172 -11.28 22.33 9.31
N TYR A 173 -11.16 22.93 8.13
CA TYR A 173 -10.76 24.31 7.96
C TYR A 173 -11.82 25.30 8.53
N GLU A 174 -13.09 25.09 8.18
CA GLU A 174 -14.21 25.95 8.61
C GLU A 174 -14.51 25.87 10.11
N CYS A 175 -14.28 24.75 10.76
CA CYS A 175 -14.55 24.56 12.19
C CYS A 175 -13.37 24.88 13.12
N GLY A 176 -12.21 25.27 12.58
CA GLY A 176 -11.00 25.53 13.34
C GLY A 176 -10.62 24.35 14.25
N ASN A 177 -10.10 24.61 15.45
CA ASN A 177 -9.66 23.54 16.38
C ASN A 177 -10.78 22.95 17.24
N ASN A 178 -12.06 23.28 17.02
CA ASN A 178 -13.17 22.84 17.84
C ASN A 178 -13.68 21.45 17.43
N LYS A 179 -13.19 20.40 18.13
CA LYS A 179 -13.49 18.98 17.88
C LYS A 179 -14.98 18.63 18.01
N SER A 180 -15.71 19.31 18.91
CA SER A 180 -17.13 19.06 19.13
C SER A 180 -18.00 19.59 17.99
N LYS A 181 -17.68 20.77 17.43
CA LYS A 181 -18.35 21.33 16.25
C LYS A 181 -18.08 20.48 15.00
N LYS A 182 -16.85 19.96 14.83
CA LYS A 182 -16.47 19.05 13.74
C LYS A 182 -17.31 17.78 13.75
N LYS A 183 -17.44 17.13 14.92
CA LYS A 183 -18.26 15.94 15.11
C LYS A 183 -19.72 16.14 14.71
N LYS A 184 -20.33 17.23 15.16
CA LYS A 184 -21.75 17.54 14.91
C LYS A 184 -22.02 17.83 13.43
N LYS A 185 -21.10 18.49 12.73
CA LYS A 185 -21.26 18.88 11.31
C LYS A 185 -21.00 17.70 10.35
N LEU A 186 -20.13 16.76 10.72
CA LEU A 186 -19.79 15.58 9.91
C LEU A 186 -20.63 14.34 10.23
N GLY A 187 -21.40 14.34 11.32
CA GLY A 187 -22.21 13.18 11.72
C GLY A 187 -21.42 11.92 12.11
N ILE A 188 -20.12 12.06 12.43
CA ILE A 188 -19.19 10.95 12.67
C ILE A 188 -18.88 10.72 14.15
N SER A 189 -18.47 9.51 14.49
CA SER A 189 -18.10 9.16 15.87
C SER A 189 -16.75 9.78 16.28
N ARG A 190 -16.47 9.85 17.61
CA ARG A 190 -15.19 10.38 18.11
C ARG A 190 -13.96 9.60 17.56
N GLY A 191 -14.07 8.29 17.41
CA GLY A 191 -12.98 7.44 16.89
C GLY A 191 -12.63 7.72 15.43
N SER A 192 -13.60 8.10 14.59
CA SER A 192 -13.39 8.35 13.16
C SER A 192 -12.69 9.68 12.83
N LEU A 193 -12.41 10.51 13.83
CA LEU A 193 -11.67 11.79 13.66
C LEU A 193 -10.13 11.63 13.78
N TYR A 194 -9.64 10.44 14.13
CA TYR A 194 -8.22 10.18 14.41
C TYR A 194 -7.54 9.23 13.42
N TYR A 195 -8.24 8.85 12.31
CA TYR A 195 -7.67 8.01 11.25
C TYR A 195 -7.54 8.75 9.94
#